data_ac9b9d9ae46fff4ddcd990cc5dafeb39
#
_entry.id   ac9b9d9ae46fff4ddcd990cc5dafeb39
#
_cell.length_a   1.000
_cell.length_b   1.000
_cell.length_c   1.000
_cell.angle_alpha   90.00
_cell.angle_beta   90.00
_cell.angle_gamma   90.00
#
_symmetry.space_group_name_H-M   'P 1'
#
loop_
_entity.id
_entity.type
_entity.pdbx_description
1 polymer ?
#
loop_
_entity_poly.entity_id
_entity_poly.type
_entity_poly.pdbx_seq_one_letter_code
_entity_poly.pdbx_strand_id
1 'polypeptide(L)'
;MKKIILIFMFIPVFCFAQNKKALSHFWDIPWGTSIEKAEAIFNERGFTSFRDGPSLVASAKYEGEEASILLLFNRVNRFYSGNVIYSSSETSAIPKYNNYRKVLFRRYGMPDTAVEYFAEPYIKGDGREIEAINTENAFYFTEWHFEDDCLASVSILKDLEVCLTFENPVYADRQ
;
A
#
# COMPACT_ATOMS: atom_id res chain seq x y z
N MET A 1 9.98 -63.73 -8.45
CA MET A 1 10.45 -62.36 -8.79
C MET A 1 9.23 -61.44 -8.84
N LYS A 2 9.00 -60.61 -7.80
CA LYS A 2 7.88 -59.66 -7.75
C LYS A 2 8.32 -58.33 -8.41
N LYS A 3 7.68 -57.95 -9.51
CA LYS A 3 7.90 -56.67 -10.17
C LYS A 3 7.14 -55.58 -9.40
N ILE A 4 7.85 -54.64 -8.77
CA ILE A 4 7.30 -53.43 -8.16
C ILE A 4 7.12 -52.43 -9.28
N ILE A 5 5.88 -52.08 -9.62
CA ILE A 5 5.54 -51.01 -10.55
C ILE A 5 5.45 -49.74 -9.71
N LEU A 6 6.45 -48.86 -9.90
CA LEU A 6 6.46 -47.52 -9.29
C LEU A 6 5.58 -46.59 -10.14
N ILE A 7 4.37 -46.34 -9.69
CA ILE A 7 3.46 -45.33 -10.32
C ILE A 7 3.91 -43.95 -9.85
N PHE A 8 4.62 -43.21 -10.71
CA PHE A 8 4.89 -41.79 -10.52
C PHE A 8 3.57 -41.01 -10.71
N MET A 9 2.95 -40.62 -9.60
CA MET A 9 1.79 -39.75 -9.61
C MET A 9 2.26 -38.31 -9.91
N PHE A 10 2.19 -37.90 -11.17
CA PHE A 10 2.38 -36.51 -11.58
C PHE A 10 1.24 -35.70 -11.00
N ILE A 11 1.47 -35.00 -9.87
CA ILE A 11 0.55 -33.98 -9.37
C ILE A 11 0.85 -32.72 -10.18
N PRO A 12 -0.08 -32.27 -11.07
CA PRO A 12 0.10 -30.98 -11.72
C PRO A 12 0.02 -29.90 -10.64
N VAL A 13 1.13 -29.23 -10.37
CA VAL A 13 1.15 -28.01 -9.59
C VAL A 13 0.44 -26.95 -10.44
N PHE A 14 -0.86 -26.82 -10.24
CA PHE A 14 -1.59 -25.66 -10.76
C PHE A 14 -1.06 -24.43 -10.03
N CYS A 15 -0.14 -23.74 -10.67
CA CYS A 15 0.25 -22.39 -10.30
C CYS A 15 -0.99 -21.51 -10.60
N PHE A 16 -1.89 -21.36 -9.62
CA PHE A 16 -2.93 -20.35 -9.68
C PHE A 16 -2.24 -18.99 -9.57
N ALA A 17 -1.90 -18.41 -10.71
CA ALA A 17 -1.72 -16.98 -10.78
C ALA A 17 -3.07 -16.37 -10.38
N GLN A 18 -3.20 -15.92 -9.13
CA GLN A 18 -4.37 -15.15 -8.71
C GLN A 18 -4.28 -13.81 -9.44
N ASN A 19 -4.98 -13.70 -10.58
CA ASN A 19 -5.19 -12.41 -11.21
C ASN A 19 -5.91 -11.52 -10.19
N LYS A 20 -5.24 -10.48 -9.74
CA LYS A 20 -5.80 -9.51 -8.81
C LYS A 20 -6.80 -8.66 -9.59
N LYS A 21 -8.06 -8.72 -9.18
CA LYS A 21 -9.12 -7.92 -9.80
C LYS A 21 -8.74 -6.44 -9.85
N ALA A 22 -9.28 -5.73 -10.85
CA ALA A 22 -9.10 -4.29 -10.99
C ALA A 22 -9.40 -3.51 -9.70
N LEU A 23 -8.59 -2.50 -9.40
CA LEU A 23 -8.77 -1.59 -8.29
C LEU A 23 -9.49 -0.33 -8.77
N SER A 24 -10.82 -0.37 -8.86
CA SER A 24 -11.63 0.68 -9.50
C SER A 24 -11.77 1.98 -8.70
N HIS A 25 -11.42 1.99 -7.43
CA HIS A 25 -11.62 3.13 -6.52
C HIS A 25 -10.72 2.99 -5.29
N PHE A 26 -10.47 4.12 -4.64
CA PHE A 26 -9.92 4.18 -3.28
C PHE A 26 -10.99 4.70 -2.33
N TRP A 27 -11.31 3.92 -1.29
CA TRP A 27 -12.26 4.29 -0.24
C TRP A 27 -13.59 4.83 -0.79
N ASP A 28 -14.15 4.13 -1.78
CA ASP A 28 -15.36 4.47 -2.56
C ASP A 28 -15.29 5.78 -3.36
N ILE A 29 -14.10 6.33 -3.56
CA ILE A 29 -13.85 7.45 -4.47
C ILE A 29 -13.30 6.87 -5.78
N PRO A 30 -14.05 6.93 -6.88
CA PRO A 30 -13.59 6.42 -8.18
C PRO A 30 -12.36 7.19 -8.67
N TRP A 31 -11.47 6.50 -9.35
CA TRP A 31 -10.35 7.14 -10.03
C TRP A 31 -10.83 8.19 -11.03
N GLY A 32 -10.10 9.26 -11.19
CA GLY A 32 -10.47 10.37 -12.08
C GLY A 32 -11.54 11.32 -11.53
N THR A 33 -12.02 11.10 -10.30
CA THR A 33 -12.93 12.05 -9.61
C THR A 33 -12.23 13.42 -9.45
N SER A 34 -12.98 14.55 -9.60
CA SER A 34 -12.42 15.87 -9.34
C SER A 34 -12.31 16.15 -7.83
N ILE A 35 -11.45 17.12 -7.46
CA ILE A 35 -11.23 17.47 -6.05
C ILE A 35 -12.53 17.96 -5.37
N GLU A 36 -13.39 18.69 -6.11
CA GLU A 36 -14.67 19.19 -5.60
C GLU A 36 -15.63 18.03 -5.24
N LYS A 37 -15.67 17.00 -6.10
CA LYS A 37 -16.49 15.79 -5.84
C LYS A 37 -15.93 14.97 -4.69
N ALA A 38 -14.62 14.82 -4.61
CA ALA A 38 -13.98 14.10 -3.51
C ALA A 38 -14.22 14.79 -2.17
N GLU A 39 -14.13 16.13 -2.14
CA GLU A 39 -14.44 16.95 -0.96
C GLU A 39 -15.93 16.83 -0.56
N ALA A 40 -16.85 16.82 -1.54
CA ALA A 40 -18.26 16.60 -1.26
C ALA A 40 -18.50 15.21 -0.63
N ILE A 41 -17.85 14.14 -1.15
CA ILE A 41 -17.93 12.81 -0.56
C ILE A 41 -17.40 12.78 0.88
N PHE A 42 -16.30 13.48 1.17
CA PHE A 42 -15.77 13.58 2.54
C PHE A 42 -16.75 14.30 3.47
N ASN A 43 -17.32 15.41 3.01
CA ASN A 43 -18.31 16.18 3.79
C ASN A 43 -19.59 15.36 4.07
N GLU A 44 -20.10 14.61 3.09
CA GLU A 44 -21.26 13.70 3.27
C GLU A 44 -20.99 12.61 4.31
N ARG A 45 -19.74 12.20 4.48
CA ARG A 45 -19.31 11.22 5.50
C ARG A 45 -18.99 11.86 6.85
N GLY A 46 -19.12 13.19 6.97
CA GLY A 46 -18.84 13.92 8.18
C GLY A 46 -17.33 14.13 8.46
N PHE A 47 -16.47 13.95 7.44
CA PHE A 47 -15.05 14.27 7.57
C PHE A 47 -14.79 15.73 7.28
N THR A 48 -14.00 16.37 8.13
CA THR A 48 -13.46 17.70 7.85
C THR A 48 -12.21 17.52 6.98
N SER A 49 -12.22 18.14 5.80
CA SER A 49 -11.08 18.13 4.90
C SER A 49 -10.59 19.55 4.60
N PHE A 50 -9.36 19.69 4.18
CA PHE A 50 -8.79 20.94 3.67
C PHE A 50 -7.97 20.66 2.42
N ARG A 51 -7.86 21.66 1.55
CA ARG A 51 -7.06 21.59 0.34
C ARG A 51 -5.66 22.12 0.61
N ASP A 52 -4.66 21.39 0.10
CA ASP A 52 -3.27 21.81 0.06
C ASP A 52 -2.74 21.66 -1.37
N GLY A 53 -2.77 22.78 -2.12
CA GLY A 53 -2.49 22.77 -3.54
C GLY A 53 -3.38 21.78 -4.32
N PRO A 54 -2.80 20.81 -5.06
CA PRO A 54 -3.55 19.80 -5.80
C PRO A 54 -3.94 18.59 -4.92
N SER A 55 -3.96 18.75 -3.60
CA SER A 55 -4.23 17.66 -2.67
C SER A 55 -5.45 17.98 -1.79
N LEU A 56 -6.13 16.92 -1.33
CA LEU A 56 -7.18 17.01 -0.33
C LEU A 56 -6.75 16.15 0.88
N VAL A 57 -6.73 16.77 2.06
CA VAL A 57 -6.28 16.12 3.30
C VAL A 57 -7.46 16.05 4.28
N ALA A 58 -7.61 14.92 4.95
CA ALA A 58 -8.59 14.71 6.02
C ALA A 58 -8.03 13.81 7.11
N SER A 59 -8.55 13.95 8.34
CA SER A 59 -8.32 12.98 9.41
C SER A 59 -9.54 12.07 9.52
N ALA A 60 -9.31 10.75 9.51
CA ALA A 60 -10.39 9.78 9.58
C ALA A 60 -9.90 8.45 10.14
N LYS A 61 -10.85 7.59 10.54
CA LYS A 61 -10.52 6.19 10.85
C LYS A 61 -10.48 5.35 9.59
N TYR A 62 -9.34 4.70 9.36
CA TYR A 62 -9.20 3.70 8.31
C TYR A 62 -8.80 2.37 8.96
N GLU A 63 -9.51 1.28 8.63
CA GLU A 63 -9.34 -0.04 9.28
C GLU A 63 -9.40 0.02 10.83
N GLY A 64 -10.22 0.97 11.36
CA GLY A 64 -10.44 1.13 12.80
C GLY A 64 -9.40 1.97 13.54
N GLU A 65 -8.35 2.45 12.90
CA GLU A 65 -7.28 3.28 13.49
C GLU A 65 -7.32 4.70 12.89
N GLU A 66 -7.02 5.72 13.71
CA GLU A 66 -6.90 7.11 13.25
C GLU A 66 -5.74 7.26 12.26
N ALA A 67 -6.01 7.92 11.15
CA ALA A 67 -5.05 8.15 10.08
C ALA A 67 -5.26 9.51 9.41
N SER A 68 -4.22 10.03 8.79
CA SER A 68 -4.31 11.10 7.82
C SER A 68 -4.60 10.50 6.44
N ILE A 69 -5.64 10.97 5.78
CA ILE A 69 -6.01 10.58 4.42
C ILE A 69 -5.56 11.69 3.49
N LEU A 70 -4.70 11.36 2.52
CA LEU A 70 -4.20 12.30 1.52
C LEU A 70 -4.61 11.82 0.14
N LEU A 71 -5.43 12.60 -0.55
CA LEU A 71 -5.81 12.38 -1.94
C LEU A 71 -5.01 13.31 -2.85
N LEU A 72 -4.38 12.76 -3.88
CA LEU A 72 -3.59 13.51 -4.86
C LEU A 72 -4.34 13.61 -6.19
N PHE A 73 -4.32 14.81 -6.78
CA PHE A 73 -4.96 15.11 -8.05
C PHE A 73 -3.92 15.59 -9.05
N ASN A 74 -4.07 15.16 -10.30
CA ASN A 74 -3.20 15.58 -11.39
C ASN A 74 -3.49 17.03 -11.85
N ARG A 75 -2.71 17.55 -12.80
CA ARG A 75 -2.83 18.94 -13.32
C ARG A 75 -4.19 19.27 -13.95
N VAL A 76 -4.94 18.27 -14.38
CA VAL A 76 -6.29 18.44 -14.94
C VAL A 76 -7.38 18.04 -13.93
N ASN A 77 -7.05 18.11 -12.64
CA ASN A 77 -7.98 17.89 -11.51
C ASN A 77 -8.63 16.49 -11.52
N ARG A 78 -7.80 15.44 -11.73
CA ARG A 78 -8.24 14.04 -11.66
C ARG A 78 -7.54 13.31 -10.53
N PHE A 79 -8.33 12.69 -9.67
CA PHE A 79 -7.84 11.86 -8.57
C PHE A 79 -7.08 10.65 -9.11
N TYR A 80 -5.83 10.47 -8.68
CA TYR A 80 -4.99 9.36 -9.12
C TYR A 80 -4.31 8.59 -7.99
N SER A 81 -4.14 9.19 -6.80
CA SER A 81 -3.47 8.51 -5.68
C SER A 81 -4.13 8.83 -4.36
N GLY A 82 -4.46 7.80 -3.59
CA GLY A 82 -4.97 7.88 -2.23
C GLY A 82 -3.99 7.27 -1.24
N ASN A 83 -3.61 8.05 -0.21
CA ASN A 83 -2.67 7.63 0.80
C ASN A 83 -3.33 7.62 2.17
N VAL A 84 -3.07 6.57 2.94
CA VAL A 84 -3.47 6.45 4.35
C VAL A 84 -2.20 6.45 5.17
N ILE A 85 -2.00 7.50 5.96
CA ILE A 85 -0.76 7.73 6.71
C ILE A 85 -1.07 7.58 8.20
N TYR A 86 -0.42 6.61 8.81
CA TYR A 86 -0.52 6.34 10.24
C TYR A 86 0.70 6.83 10.97
N SER A 87 0.53 7.68 11.96
CA SER A 87 1.61 8.00 12.88
C SER A 87 2.04 6.77 13.66
N SER A 88 3.33 6.63 13.90
CA SER A 88 3.88 5.56 14.73
C SER A 88 5.09 6.03 15.53
N SER A 89 5.56 5.18 16.42
CA SER A 89 6.73 5.39 17.25
C SER A 89 7.84 4.42 16.86
N GLU A 90 9.02 4.60 17.41
CA GLU A 90 10.16 3.68 17.25
C GLU A 90 9.81 2.22 17.56
N THR A 91 8.95 1.99 18.55
CA THR A 91 8.55 0.63 18.94
C THR A 91 7.38 0.09 18.12
N SER A 92 6.64 0.93 17.39
CA SER A 92 5.42 0.54 16.70
C SER A 92 5.51 0.54 15.17
N ALA A 93 6.47 1.23 14.56
CA ALA A 93 6.55 1.38 13.11
C ALA A 93 6.65 0.04 12.37
N ILE A 94 7.63 -0.80 12.70
CA ILE A 94 7.82 -2.11 12.06
C ILE A 94 6.65 -3.08 12.38
N PRO A 95 6.18 -3.21 13.63
CA PRO A 95 4.97 -3.97 13.93
C PRO A 95 3.73 -3.51 13.15
N LYS A 96 3.51 -2.18 13.02
CA LYS A 96 2.40 -1.58 12.29
C LYS A 96 2.50 -1.88 10.79
N TYR A 97 3.67 -1.69 10.17
CA TYR A 97 3.93 -2.09 8.79
C TYR A 97 3.59 -3.57 8.55
N ASN A 98 4.11 -4.46 9.40
CA ASN A 98 3.84 -5.89 9.29
C ASN A 98 2.35 -6.23 9.45
N ASN A 99 1.61 -5.50 10.29
CA ASN A 99 0.17 -5.66 10.43
C ASN A 99 -0.56 -5.28 9.13
N TYR A 100 -0.29 -4.10 8.56
CA TYR A 100 -0.95 -3.65 7.33
C TYR A 100 -0.52 -4.48 6.11
N ARG A 101 0.73 -4.92 6.04
CA ARG A 101 1.15 -5.92 5.04
C ARG A 101 0.30 -7.19 5.10
N LYS A 102 -0.01 -7.70 6.30
CA LYS A 102 -0.90 -8.86 6.46
C LYS A 102 -2.36 -8.54 6.10
N VAL A 103 -2.85 -7.33 6.38
CA VAL A 103 -4.20 -6.88 5.98
C VAL A 103 -4.31 -6.87 4.45
N LEU A 104 -3.35 -6.25 3.75
CA LEU A 104 -3.33 -6.20 2.29
C LEU A 104 -3.11 -7.59 1.67
N PHE A 105 -2.27 -8.43 2.28
CA PHE A 105 -2.10 -9.83 1.86
C PHE A 105 -3.42 -10.61 1.91
N ARG A 106 -4.21 -10.47 2.99
CA ARG A 106 -5.52 -11.13 3.09
C ARG A 106 -6.52 -10.61 2.07
N ARG A 107 -6.43 -9.33 1.70
CA ARG A 107 -7.33 -8.67 0.75
C ARG A 107 -6.95 -8.95 -0.71
N TYR A 108 -5.67 -8.93 -1.03
CA TYR A 108 -5.14 -8.93 -2.40
C TYR A 108 -4.27 -10.15 -2.75
N GLY A 109 -4.03 -11.07 -1.80
CA GLY A 109 -3.19 -12.24 -2.01
C GLY A 109 -1.70 -11.92 -1.94
N MET A 110 -0.88 -12.72 -2.65
CA MET A 110 0.58 -12.56 -2.67
C MET A 110 0.97 -11.20 -3.27
N PRO A 111 1.91 -10.47 -2.64
CA PRO A 111 2.48 -9.26 -3.23
C PRO A 111 3.35 -9.61 -4.45
N ASP A 112 3.47 -8.65 -5.37
CA ASP A 112 4.38 -8.77 -6.52
C ASP A 112 5.80 -8.39 -6.13
N THR A 113 5.93 -7.44 -5.18
CA THR A 113 7.21 -6.98 -4.64
C THR A 113 7.13 -6.93 -3.12
N ALA A 114 8.15 -7.43 -2.44
CA ALA A 114 8.33 -7.25 -1.01
C ALA A 114 9.82 -7.08 -0.72
N VAL A 115 10.22 -5.91 -0.27
CA VAL A 115 11.61 -5.53 -0.04
C VAL A 115 11.79 -5.02 1.38
N GLU A 116 12.78 -5.55 2.06
CA GLU A 116 13.33 -5.05 3.30
C GLU A 116 14.83 -4.88 3.05
N TYR A 117 15.26 -3.65 2.82
CA TYR A 117 16.63 -3.31 2.46
C TYR A 117 17.35 -2.61 3.59
N PHE A 118 18.65 -2.90 3.74
CA PHE A 118 19.55 -2.27 4.69
C PHE A 118 20.88 -1.98 3.99
N ALA A 119 21.32 -0.72 4.03
CA ALA A 119 22.67 -0.33 3.60
C ALA A 119 23.66 -0.50 4.76
N GLU A 120 24.90 -0.85 4.42
CA GLU A 120 25.98 -0.90 5.42
C GLU A 120 26.12 0.45 6.17
N PRO A 121 26.38 0.44 7.49
CA PRO A 121 26.75 -0.70 8.34
C PRO A 121 25.55 -1.42 9.01
N TYR A 122 24.31 -1.21 8.57
CA TYR A 122 23.12 -1.78 9.19
C TYR A 122 22.80 -3.15 8.59
N ILE A 123 22.33 -4.07 9.45
CA ILE A 123 21.94 -5.41 9.07
C ILE A 123 20.58 -5.71 9.72
N LYS A 124 19.68 -6.37 8.98
CA LYS A 124 18.39 -6.80 9.51
C LYS A 124 18.58 -7.68 10.76
N GLY A 125 17.90 -7.32 11.86
CA GLY A 125 17.94 -8.06 13.13
C GLY A 125 19.09 -7.69 14.04
N ASP A 126 19.84 -6.61 13.76
CA ASP A 126 20.91 -6.12 14.62
C ASP A 126 20.42 -5.19 15.76
N GLY A 127 19.11 -4.91 15.81
CA GLY A 127 18.48 -4.02 16.79
C GLY A 127 18.62 -2.54 16.45
N ARG A 128 19.14 -2.19 15.29
CA ARG A 128 19.34 -0.82 14.82
C ARG A 128 18.45 -0.46 13.63
N GLU A 129 17.41 -1.24 13.40
CA GLU A 129 16.51 -1.06 12.24
C GLU A 129 15.86 0.33 12.23
N ILE A 130 15.49 0.85 13.40
CA ILE A 130 14.85 2.18 13.52
C ILE A 130 15.86 3.29 13.21
N GLU A 131 17.09 3.16 13.70
CA GLU A 131 18.17 4.09 13.35
C GLU A 131 18.43 4.08 11.84
N ALA A 132 18.47 2.90 11.23
CA ALA A 132 18.66 2.74 9.80
C ALA A 132 17.53 3.39 8.99
N ILE A 133 16.25 3.26 9.41
CA ILE A 133 15.11 3.93 8.77
C ILE A 133 15.25 5.46 8.91
N ASN A 134 15.50 5.98 10.12
CA ASN A 134 15.60 7.40 10.38
C ASN A 134 16.76 8.07 9.60
N THR A 135 17.81 7.32 9.29
CA THR A 135 18.95 7.77 8.49
C THR A 135 18.86 7.42 7.01
N GLU A 136 17.69 6.93 6.55
CA GLU A 136 17.45 6.54 5.15
C GLU A 136 18.37 5.42 4.63
N ASN A 137 18.95 4.63 5.54
CA ASN A 137 19.80 3.48 5.25
C ASN A 137 19.03 2.15 5.25
N ALA A 138 17.74 2.20 5.57
CA ALA A 138 16.84 1.06 5.42
C ALA A 138 15.48 1.49 4.90
N PHE A 139 14.82 0.62 4.15
CA PHE A 139 13.44 0.82 3.76
C PHE A 139 12.66 -0.50 3.80
N TYR A 140 11.40 -0.37 4.14
CA TYR A 140 10.40 -1.42 4.14
C TYR A 140 9.33 -1.08 3.13
N PHE A 141 9.12 -1.96 2.15
CA PHE A 141 8.19 -1.74 1.06
C PHE A 141 7.56 -3.05 0.60
N THR A 142 6.26 -3.06 0.40
CA THR A 142 5.54 -4.19 -0.19
C THR A 142 4.47 -3.66 -1.12
N GLU A 143 4.33 -4.26 -2.31
CA GLU A 143 3.48 -3.77 -3.39
C GLU A 143 2.70 -4.89 -4.07
N TRP A 144 1.49 -4.54 -4.50
CA TRP A 144 0.56 -5.36 -5.29
C TRP A 144 0.18 -4.62 -6.56
N HIS A 145 0.29 -5.28 -7.71
CA HIS A 145 -0.17 -4.81 -8.99
C HIS A 145 -1.52 -5.45 -9.35
N PHE A 146 -2.37 -4.69 -10.03
CA PHE A 146 -3.71 -5.09 -10.46
C PHE A 146 -3.82 -5.15 -11.97
N GLU A 147 -4.87 -5.82 -12.51
CA GLU A 147 -5.08 -6.00 -13.97
C GLU A 147 -5.27 -4.68 -14.73
N ASP A 148 -5.69 -3.61 -14.06
CA ASP A 148 -5.92 -2.27 -14.61
C ASP A 148 -4.74 -1.32 -14.41
N ASP A 149 -3.52 -1.88 -14.26
CA ASP A 149 -2.28 -1.18 -13.96
C ASP A 149 -2.28 -0.41 -12.62
N CYS A 150 -3.38 -0.45 -11.87
CA CYS A 150 -3.42 0.11 -10.52
C CYS A 150 -2.46 -0.61 -9.60
N LEU A 151 -2.05 0.07 -8.54
CA LEU A 151 -1.20 -0.52 -7.50
C LEU A 151 -1.71 -0.21 -6.09
N ALA A 152 -1.38 -1.07 -5.16
CA ALA A 152 -1.47 -0.82 -3.73
C ALA A 152 -0.13 -1.15 -3.09
N SER A 153 0.30 -0.34 -2.12
CA SER A 153 1.54 -0.61 -1.41
C SER A 153 1.42 -0.27 0.08
N VAL A 154 2.36 -0.79 0.85
CA VAL A 154 2.62 -0.39 2.23
C VAL A 154 4.10 -0.15 2.40
N SER A 155 4.45 0.95 3.09
CA SER A 155 5.83 1.33 3.36
C SER A 155 5.98 1.95 4.75
N ILE A 156 7.23 2.02 5.22
CA ILE A 156 7.61 2.89 6.35
C ILE A 156 8.30 4.10 5.75
N LEU A 157 7.80 5.30 6.07
CA LEU A 157 8.40 6.57 5.68
C LEU A 157 9.50 6.98 6.66
N LYS A 158 10.32 7.98 6.29
CA LYS A 158 11.43 8.50 7.07
C LYS A 158 11.07 8.84 8.52
N ASP A 159 9.92 9.48 8.73
CA ASP A 159 9.46 9.89 10.07
C ASP A 159 8.76 8.76 10.85
N LEU A 160 9.06 7.50 10.50
CA LEU A 160 8.47 6.28 11.05
C LEU A 160 6.95 6.14 10.79
N GLU A 161 6.37 7.00 9.97
CA GLU A 161 4.98 6.86 9.56
C GLU A 161 4.79 5.62 8.68
N VAL A 162 3.70 4.91 8.88
CA VAL A 162 3.32 3.80 8.00
C VAL A 162 2.31 4.29 6.98
N CYS A 163 2.66 4.21 5.70
CA CYS A 163 1.85 4.67 4.60
C CYS A 163 1.29 3.49 3.80
N LEU A 164 -0.03 3.49 3.58
CA LEU A 164 -0.67 2.69 2.55
C LEU A 164 -0.93 3.60 1.36
N THR A 165 -0.42 3.23 0.20
CA THR A 165 -0.66 3.97 -1.05
C THR A 165 -1.52 3.12 -1.99
N PHE A 166 -2.51 3.76 -2.61
CA PHE A 166 -3.33 3.20 -3.68
C PHE A 166 -3.28 4.15 -4.86
N GLU A 167 -2.92 3.66 -6.04
CA GLU A 167 -2.67 4.53 -7.19
C GLU A 167 -3.23 3.93 -8.48
N ASN A 168 -3.74 4.83 -9.32
CA ASN A 168 -4.05 4.52 -10.71
C ASN A 168 -3.16 5.37 -11.63
N PRO A 169 -2.08 4.80 -12.18
CA PRO A 169 -1.10 5.53 -12.98
C PRO A 169 -1.66 6.03 -14.32
N VAL A 170 -2.83 5.54 -14.75
CA VAL A 170 -3.50 6.05 -15.95
C VAL A 170 -3.90 7.51 -15.80
N TYR A 171 -4.22 7.94 -14.57
CA TYR A 171 -4.57 9.32 -14.24
C TYR A 171 -3.40 10.13 -13.68
N ALA A 172 -2.26 9.53 -13.37
CA ALA A 172 -1.06 10.27 -13.00
C ALA A 172 -0.57 11.12 -14.21
N ASP A 173 0.00 12.29 -13.92
CA ASP A 173 0.63 13.10 -14.98
C ASP A 173 1.81 12.31 -15.55
N ARG A 174 1.73 11.92 -16.81
CA ARG A 174 2.89 11.39 -17.53
C ARG A 174 3.87 12.54 -17.73
N GLN A 175 5.04 12.43 -17.11
CA GLN A 175 6.15 13.35 -17.35
C GLN A 175 6.70 13.20 -18.76
#